data_431c3e3f5446b2799010341be8c4bdc2
#
_entry.id   431c3e3f5446b2799010341be8c4bdc2
#
_cell.length_a   1.000
_cell.length_b   1.000
_cell.length_c   1.000
_cell.angle_alpha   90.00
_cell.angle_beta   90.00
_cell.angle_gamma   90.00
#
_symmetry.space_group_name_H-M   'P 1'
#
loop_
_entity.id
_entity.type
_entity.pdbx_description
1 polymer ?
#
loop_
_entity_poly.entity_id
_entity_poly.type
_entity_poly.pdbx_seq_one_letter_code
_entity_poly.pdbx_strand_id
1 'polypeptide(L)'
;LAEKNAKLVLEKDRERIARDEARTVGAVRQIAQLLDLPMLDRMEAFDISNISGFENVGSMVVYEKGKPKRSDYRKFKIKTVAGPDDYACMREVLTRRFEHGLKETKELEEKNLSGEFGSFARFPDLLLMDGGRGQVNIAQQVLDELHLNIPVCGMVKDDNHRTRGLYYNNGEIPIDRHS
;
A
#
# COMPACT_ATOMS: atom_id res chain seq x y z
N LEU A 1 20.55 -36.61 -1.78
CA LEU A 1 21.03 -35.43 -2.53
C LEU A 1 19.89 -34.44 -2.80
N ALA A 2 18.71 -34.88 -3.23
CA ALA A 2 17.57 -34.01 -3.49
C ALA A 2 17.03 -33.34 -2.21
N GLU A 3 17.03 -34.06 -1.07
CA GLU A 3 16.58 -33.49 0.20
C GLU A 3 17.50 -32.40 0.74
N LYS A 4 18.82 -32.56 0.58
CA LYS A 4 19.79 -31.53 0.99
C LYS A 4 19.66 -30.28 0.15
N ASN A 5 19.44 -30.41 -1.17
CA ASN A 5 19.25 -29.28 -2.06
C ASN A 5 17.95 -28.52 -1.77
N ALA A 6 16.87 -29.24 -1.46
CA ALA A 6 15.58 -28.64 -1.09
C ALA A 6 15.70 -27.85 0.22
N LYS A 7 16.41 -28.37 1.23
CA LYS A 7 16.66 -27.67 2.49
C LYS A 7 17.48 -26.40 2.29
N LEU A 8 18.52 -26.46 1.46
CA LEU A 8 19.35 -25.30 1.16
C LEU A 8 18.57 -24.20 0.44
N VAL A 9 17.68 -24.56 -0.49
CA VAL A 9 16.82 -23.60 -1.18
C VAL A 9 15.84 -22.95 -0.20
N LEU A 10 15.22 -23.74 0.69
CA LEU A 10 14.31 -23.21 1.71
C LEU A 10 15.01 -22.28 2.70
N GLU A 11 16.24 -22.61 3.11
CA GLU A 11 17.02 -21.73 4.00
C GLU A 11 17.38 -20.43 3.34
N LYS A 12 17.81 -20.46 2.05
CA LYS A 12 18.10 -19.26 1.27
C LYS A 12 16.86 -18.40 1.10
N ASP A 13 15.71 -18.99 0.85
CA ASP A 13 14.45 -18.26 0.72
C ASP A 13 14.04 -17.62 2.06
N ARG A 14 14.21 -18.31 3.18
CA ARG A 14 13.96 -17.77 4.51
C ARG A 14 14.87 -16.58 4.83
N GLU A 15 16.17 -16.70 4.52
CA GLU A 15 17.13 -15.61 4.71
C GLU A 15 16.79 -14.41 3.85
N ARG A 16 16.39 -14.63 2.60
CA ARG A 16 15.96 -13.56 1.70
C ARG A 16 14.72 -12.86 2.23
N ILE A 17 13.72 -13.60 2.66
CA ILE A 17 12.48 -13.06 3.25
C ILE A 17 12.80 -12.25 4.50
N ALA A 18 13.65 -12.76 5.38
CA ALA A 18 14.06 -12.06 6.60
C ALA A 18 14.78 -10.76 6.27
N ARG A 19 15.66 -10.76 5.26
CA ARG A 19 16.36 -9.56 4.82
C ARG A 19 15.39 -8.53 4.22
N ASP A 20 14.44 -8.98 3.41
CA ASP A 20 13.43 -8.11 2.81
C ASP A 20 12.53 -7.50 3.87
N GLU A 21 12.12 -8.27 4.87
CA GLU A 21 11.36 -7.77 6.01
C GLU A 21 12.15 -6.74 6.82
N ALA A 22 13.44 -6.99 7.08
CA ALA A 22 14.29 -6.04 7.79
C ALA A 22 14.43 -4.73 7.02
N ARG A 23 14.58 -4.80 5.69
CA ARG A 23 14.63 -3.61 4.83
C ARG A 23 13.31 -2.85 4.88
N THR A 24 12.19 -3.56 4.88
CA THR A 24 10.85 -2.95 4.95
C THR A 24 10.65 -2.21 6.26
N VAL A 25 11.01 -2.81 7.39
CA VAL A 25 10.93 -2.15 8.70
C VAL A 25 11.78 -0.90 8.73
N GLY A 26 13.02 -0.97 8.22
CA GLY A 26 13.90 0.19 8.11
C GLY A 26 13.33 1.28 7.22
N ALA A 27 12.75 0.90 6.08
CA ALA A 27 12.12 1.84 5.15
C ALA A 27 10.91 2.53 5.78
N VAL A 28 10.07 1.81 6.51
CA VAL A 28 8.92 2.38 7.21
C VAL A 28 9.34 3.40 8.26
N ARG A 29 10.37 3.08 9.05
CA ARG A 29 10.92 4.03 10.03
C ARG A 29 11.47 5.29 9.37
N GLN A 30 12.19 5.12 8.27
CA GLN A 30 12.73 6.22 7.50
C GLN A 30 11.62 7.10 6.93
N ILE A 31 10.57 6.51 6.38
CA ILE A 31 9.39 7.23 5.88
C ILE A 31 8.74 8.03 7.01
N ALA A 32 8.54 7.42 8.18
CA ALA A 32 7.96 8.11 9.32
C ALA A 32 8.79 9.33 9.74
N GLN A 33 10.11 9.19 9.77
CA GLN A 33 11.01 10.30 10.09
C GLN A 33 10.98 11.40 9.03
N LEU A 34 11.04 11.04 7.76
CA LEU A 34 11.02 11.99 6.65
C LEU A 34 9.73 12.79 6.57
N LEU A 35 8.61 12.16 6.88
CA LEU A 35 7.29 12.79 6.84
C LEU A 35 6.87 13.41 8.17
N ASP A 36 7.71 13.32 9.19
CA ASP A 36 7.44 13.82 10.53
C ASP A 36 6.10 13.30 11.08
N LEU A 37 5.86 12.01 10.90
CA LEU A 37 4.66 11.34 11.40
C LEU A 37 4.98 10.63 12.70
N PRO A 38 4.19 10.86 13.76
CA PRO A 38 4.52 10.33 15.09
C PRO A 38 4.39 8.81 15.19
N MET A 39 3.49 8.22 14.42
CA MET A 39 3.28 6.77 14.43
C MET A 39 2.75 6.29 13.08
N LEU A 40 3.36 5.23 12.56
CA LEU A 40 2.86 4.52 11.40
C LEU A 40 2.58 3.05 11.79
N ASP A 41 1.48 2.84 12.49
CA ASP A 41 1.08 1.49 12.87
C ASP A 41 0.58 0.70 11.66
N ARG A 42 -0.20 1.35 10.79
CA ARG A 42 -0.75 0.69 9.61
C ARG A 42 -0.49 1.53 8.37
N MET A 43 0.11 0.90 7.37
CA MET A 43 0.30 1.50 6.05
C MET A 43 -0.36 0.60 5.01
N GLU A 44 -0.99 1.21 4.03
CA GLU A 44 -1.53 0.49 2.88
C GLU A 44 -0.89 1.04 1.61
N ALA A 45 -0.38 0.14 0.78
CA ALA A 45 0.23 0.49 -0.50
C ALA A 45 -0.61 -0.08 -1.65
N PHE A 46 -0.84 0.74 -2.65
CA PHE A 46 -1.71 0.39 -3.79
C PHE A 46 -0.96 0.47 -5.10
N ASP A 47 -1.19 -0.51 -5.94
CA ASP A 47 -0.59 -0.63 -7.26
C ASP A 47 -1.61 -1.18 -8.25
N ILE A 48 -1.51 -0.76 -9.51
CA ILE A 48 -2.34 -1.26 -10.59
C ILE A 48 -1.47 -2.10 -11.52
N SER A 49 -1.94 -3.30 -11.85
CA SER A 49 -1.30 -4.16 -12.84
C SER A 49 -2.30 -4.58 -13.92
N ASN A 50 -1.78 -4.83 -15.11
CA ASN A 50 -2.56 -5.35 -16.22
C ASN A 50 -2.15 -6.80 -16.47
N ILE A 51 -3.11 -7.73 -16.35
CA ILE A 51 -2.85 -9.14 -16.53
C ILE A 51 -3.24 -9.54 -17.96
N SER A 52 -2.26 -10.04 -18.71
CA SER A 52 -2.45 -10.55 -20.08
C SER A 52 -3.08 -9.55 -21.05
N GLY A 53 -2.94 -8.25 -20.80
CA GLY A 53 -3.45 -7.19 -21.68
C GLY A 53 -4.96 -6.99 -21.64
N PHE A 54 -5.70 -7.78 -20.88
CA PHE A 54 -7.16 -7.77 -20.88
C PHE A 54 -7.80 -7.35 -19.55
N GLU A 55 -7.13 -7.61 -18.43
CA GLU A 55 -7.70 -7.32 -17.12
C GLU A 55 -6.79 -6.41 -16.31
N ASN A 56 -7.40 -5.35 -15.77
CA ASN A 56 -6.75 -4.48 -14.80
C ASN A 56 -7.08 -4.98 -13.40
N VAL A 57 -6.04 -5.08 -12.56
CA VAL A 57 -6.17 -5.53 -11.18
C VAL A 57 -5.46 -4.53 -10.27
N GLY A 58 -6.16 -4.09 -9.24
CA GLY A 58 -5.57 -3.32 -8.16
C GLY A 58 -5.08 -4.23 -7.05
N SER A 59 -3.90 -3.97 -6.53
CA SER A 59 -3.34 -4.72 -5.41
C SER A 59 -3.20 -3.82 -4.22
N MET A 60 -3.67 -4.29 -3.07
CA MET A 60 -3.48 -3.63 -1.78
C MET A 60 -2.56 -4.49 -0.93
N VAL A 61 -1.42 -3.94 -0.53
CA VAL A 61 -0.54 -4.57 0.43
C VAL A 61 -0.58 -3.77 1.73
N VAL A 62 -0.41 -4.46 2.84
CA VAL A 62 -0.59 -3.87 4.17
C VAL A 62 0.64 -4.13 5.02
N TYR A 63 1.07 -3.09 5.71
CA TYR A 63 2.14 -3.18 6.71
C TYR A 63 1.59 -2.74 8.06
N GLU A 64 1.82 -3.54 9.09
CA GLU A 64 1.51 -3.16 10.47
C GLU A 64 2.79 -3.19 11.31
N LYS A 65 3.06 -2.09 12.00
CA LYS A 65 4.26 -1.92 12.81
C LYS A 65 5.55 -2.21 12.03
N GLY A 66 5.57 -1.85 10.75
CA GLY A 66 6.70 -2.04 9.87
C GLY A 66 6.88 -3.44 9.30
N LYS A 67 5.91 -4.34 9.51
CA LYS A 67 5.97 -5.72 9.01
C LYS A 67 4.82 -5.97 8.04
N PRO A 68 5.04 -6.75 6.98
CA PRO A 68 3.94 -7.14 6.09
C PRO A 68 2.85 -7.89 6.85
N LYS A 69 1.61 -7.48 6.63
CA LYS A 69 0.44 -8.19 7.17
C LYS A 69 -0.32 -8.83 6.02
N ARG A 70 0.14 -9.99 5.59
CA ARG A 70 -0.35 -10.67 4.39
C ARG A 70 -1.81 -11.09 4.48
N SER A 71 -2.33 -11.33 5.66
CA SER A 71 -3.74 -11.66 5.86
C SER A 71 -4.68 -10.52 5.44
N ASP A 72 -4.19 -9.28 5.40
CA ASP A 72 -4.97 -8.11 5.01
C ASP A 72 -4.75 -7.70 3.55
N TYR A 73 -3.88 -8.38 2.81
CA TYR A 73 -3.68 -8.12 1.39
C TYR A 73 -4.95 -8.41 0.61
N ARG A 74 -5.28 -7.55 -0.34
CA ARG A 74 -6.46 -7.70 -1.18
C ARG A 74 -6.13 -7.43 -2.64
N LYS A 75 -6.88 -8.09 -3.52
CA LYS A 75 -6.86 -7.81 -4.96
C LYS A 75 -8.23 -7.33 -5.38
N PHE A 76 -8.25 -6.28 -6.18
CA PHE A 76 -9.47 -5.69 -6.69
C PHE A 76 -9.51 -5.85 -8.19
N LYS A 77 -10.45 -6.66 -8.67
CA LYS A 77 -10.69 -6.75 -10.11
C LYS A 77 -11.40 -5.48 -10.55
N ILE A 78 -10.83 -4.78 -11.52
CA ILE A 78 -11.40 -3.52 -12.00
C ILE A 78 -12.63 -3.81 -12.86
N LYS A 79 -13.72 -3.11 -12.59
CA LYS A 79 -15.02 -3.37 -13.19
C LYS A 79 -15.48 -2.26 -14.14
N THR A 80 -15.08 -1.02 -13.93
CA THR A 80 -15.61 0.14 -14.62
C THR A 80 -14.68 0.71 -15.68
N VAL A 81 -13.43 0.26 -15.73
CA VAL A 81 -12.43 0.81 -16.64
C VAL A 81 -12.03 -0.26 -17.65
N ALA A 82 -12.18 0.06 -18.92
CA ALA A 82 -11.70 -0.75 -20.02
C ALA A 82 -10.42 -0.14 -20.58
N GLY A 83 -9.39 -0.97 -20.76
CA GLY A 83 -8.12 -0.51 -21.31
C GLY A 83 -7.15 0.10 -20.29
N PRO A 84 -6.01 0.61 -20.77
CA PRO A 84 -4.91 1.05 -19.90
C PRO A 84 -5.12 2.48 -19.38
N ASP A 85 -5.88 2.62 -18.31
CA ASP A 85 -6.04 3.89 -17.61
C ASP A 85 -5.78 3.67 -16.11
N ASP A 86 -4.52 3.80 -15.72
CA ASP A 86 -4.08 3.55 -14.35
C ASP A 86 -4.72 4.51 -13.35
N TYR A 87 -4.94 5.77 -13.73
CA TYR A 87 -5.56 6.73 -12.83
C TYR A 87 -7.02 6.39 -12.55
N ALA A 88 -7.78 6.05 -13.59
CA ALA A 88 -9.18 5.64 -13.43
C ALA A 88 -9.28 4.33 -12.63
N CYS A 89 -8.39 3.37 -12.89
CA CYS A 89 -8.31 2.13 -12.13
C CYS A 89 -8.00 2.39 -10.66
N MET A 90 -7.05 3.26 -10.37
CA MET A 90 -6.69 3.60 -9.00
C MET A 90 -7.85 4.28 -8.28
N ARG A 91 -8.56 5.17 -8.95
CA ARG A 91 -9.77 5.79 -8.39
C ARG A 91 -10.80 4.73 -8.00
N GLU A 92 -11.07 3.77 -8.86
CA GLU A 92 -12.03 2.70 -8.55
C GLU A 92 -11.59 1.87 -7.34
N VAL A 93 -10.32 1.46 -7.30
CA VAL A 93 -9.79 0.63 -6.20
C VAL A 93 -9.89 1.36 -4.87
N LEU A 94 -9.44 2.60 -4.82
CA LEU A 94 -9.45 3.38 -3.57
C LEU A 94 -10.87 3.68 -3.12
N THR A 95 -11.75 4.05 -4.04
CA THR A 95 -13.16 4.30 -3.74
C THR A 95 -13.81 3.05 -3.15
N ARG A 96 -13.64 1.90 -3.78
CA ARG A 96 -14.19 0.63 -3.28
C ARG A 96 -13.64 0.27 -1.92
N ARG A 97 -12.32 0.41 -1.73
CA ARG A 97 -11.66 0.10 -0.47
C ARG A 97 -12.23 0.94 0.68
N PHE A 98 -12.30 2.25 0.50
CA PHE A 98 -12.71 3.15 1.56
C PHE A 98 -14.23 3.20 1.76
N GLU A 99 -15.02 3.10 0.72
CA GLU A 99 -16.48 2.98 0.85
C GLU A 99 -16.85 1.70 1.60
N HIS A 100 -16.20 0.59 1.28
CA HIS A 100 -16.41 -0.66 2.00
C HIS A 100 -16.01 -0.51 3.48
N GLY A 101 -14.89 0.16 3.75
CA GLY A 101 -14.45 0.42 5.12
C GLY A 101 -15.42 1.28 5.91
N LEU A 102 -15.96 2.33 5.30
CA LEU A 102 -16.96 3.19 5.94
C LEU A 102 -18.25 2.44 6.24
N LYS A 103 -18.72 1.63 5.30
CA LYS A 103 -19.91 0.81 5.48
C LYS A 103 -19.73 -0.21 6.60
N GLU A 104 -18.58 -0.88 6.61
CA GLU A 104 -18.24 -1.87 7.63
C GLU A 104 -18.12 -1.23 9.02
N THR A 105 -17.50 -0.05 9.11
CA THR A 105 -17.41 0.71 10.36
C THR A 105 -18.79 1.00 10.92
N LYS A 106 -19.72 1.44 10.07
CA LYS A 106 -21.08 1.72 10.49
C LYS A 106 -21.80 0.46 10.99
N GLU A 107 -21.66 -0.66 10.28
CA GLU A 107 -22.24 -1.94 10.68
C GLU A 107 -21.68 -2.41 12.02
N LEU A 108 -20.38 -2.25 12.25
CA LEU A 108 -19.74 -2.62 13.52
C LEU A 108 -20.20 -1.72 14.67
N GLU A 109 -20.37 -0.44 14.44
CA GLU A 109 -20.89 0.50 15.44
C GLU A 109 -22.33 0.12 15.86
N GLU A 110 -23.19 -0.24 14.92
CA GLU A 110 -24.55 -0.70 15.18
C GLU A 110 -24.58 -1.96 16.04
N LYS A 111 -23.55 -2.81 15.95
CA LYS A 111 -23.42 -4.04 16.72
C LYS A 111 -22.60 -3.87 17.99
N ASN A 112 -22.14 -2.64 18.30
CA ASN A 112 -21.24 -2.32 19.40
C ASN A 112 -19.93 -3.13 19.38
N LEU A 113 -19.42 -3.41 18.17
CA LEU A 113 -18.13 -4.08 17.98
C LEU A 113 -17.06 -3.07 17.59
N SER A 114 -15.79 -3.38 17.92
CA SER A 114 -14.67 -2.52 17.53
C SER A 114 -14.27 -2.77 16.07
N GLY A 115 -13.57 -1.80 15.48
CA GLY A 115 -13.08 -1.90 14.10
C GLY A 115 -12.16 -3.09 13.83
N GLU A 116 -11.61 -3.72 14.88
CA GLU A 116 -10.76 -4.90 14.77
C GLU A 116 -11.48 -6.11 14.18
N PHE A 117 -12.79 -6.17 14.30
CA PHE A 117 -13.60 -7.28 13.79
C PHE A 117 -13.94 -7.15 12.29
N GLY A 118 -13.57 -6.04 11.66
CA GLY A 118 -13.84 -5.82 10.25
C GLY A 118 -12.61 -6.04 9.38
N SER A 119 -12.85 -6.40 8.10
CA SER A 119 -11.77 -6.57 7.12
C SER A 119 -11.25 -5.24 6.57
N PHE A 120 -12.13 -4.24 6.43
CA PHE A 120 -11.82 -2.95 5.82
C PHE A 120 -12.05 -1.75 6.75
N ALA A 121 -12.57 -1.99 7.95
CA ALA A 121 -12.87 -0.94 8.92
C ALA A 121 -11.62 -0.32 9.55
N ARG A 122 -10.49 -1.00 9.46
CA ARG A 122 -9.20 -0.45 9.93
C ARG A 122 -8.57 0.38 8.84
N PHE A 123 -8.56 1.68 9.02
CA PHE A 123 -7.98 2.62 8.07
C PHE A 123 -6.47 2.77 8.31
N PRO A 124 -5.71 3.04 7.25
CA PRO A 124 -4.27 3.24 7.39
C PRO A 124 -3.92 4.60 7.97
N ASP A 125 -2.77 4.68 8.60
CA ASP A 125 -2.17 5.94 9.04
C ASP A 125 -1.46 6.65 7.89
N LEU A 126 -1.14 5.91 6.83
CA LEU A 126 -0.50 6.44 5.62
C LEU A 126 -0.87 5.57 4.41
N LEU A 127 -1.20 6.23 3.30
CA LEU A 127 -1.34 5.59 2.00
C LEU A 127 -0.05 5.75 1.20
N LEU A 128 0.44 4.66 0.64
CA LEU A 128 1.56 4.67 -0.29
C LEU A 128 1.07 4.37 -1.70
N MET A 129 1.40 5.25 -2.63
CA MET A 129 1.04 5.09 -4.04
C MET A 129 2.28 4.76 -4.84
N ASP A 130 2.18 3.80 -5.75
CA ASP A 130 3.25 3.51 -6.69
C ASP A 130 3.19 4.53 -7.84
N GLY A 131 3.88 5.63 -7.64
CA GLY A 131 3.92 6.73 -8.59
C GLY A 131 4.07 8.07 -7.87
N GLY A 132 4.21 9.11 -8.66
CA GLY A 132 4.43 10.46 -8.16
C GLY A 132 3.13 11.26 -8.00
N ARG A 133 3.22 12.51 -8.39
CA ARG A 133 2.17 13.52 -8.21
C ARG A 133 0.79 13.09 -8.71
N GLY A 134 0.70 12.46 -9.90
CA GLY A 134 -0.59 12.09 -10.50
C GLY A 134 -1.36 11.09 -9.65
N GLN A 135 -0.68 10.05 -9.18
CA GLN A 135 -1.30 9.03 -8.34
C GLN A 135 -1.69 9.59 -6.97
N VAL A 136 -0.81 10.41 -6.38
CA VAL A 136 -1.10 11.06 -5.10
C VAL A 136 -2.33 11.97 -5.21
N ASN A 137 -2.45 12.71 -6.31
CA ASN A 137 -3.60 13.59 -6.52
C ASN A 137 -4.92 12.80 -6.62
N ILE A 138 -4.92 11.66 -7.31
CA ILE A 138 -6.10 10.79 -7.39
C ILE A 138 -6.49 10.28 -6.00
N ALA A 139 -5.52 9.83 -5.21
CA ALA A 139 -5.79 9.38 -3.85
C ALA A 139 -6.36 10.49 -2.98
N GLN A 140 -5.79 11.69 -3.06
CA GLN A 140 -6.29 12.85 -2.32
C GLN A 140 -7.73 13.20 -2.71
N GLN A 141 -8.04 13.16 -4.00
CA GLN A 141 -9.41 13.43 -4.48
C GLN A 141 -10.42 12.43 -3.90
N VAL A 142 -10.09 11.14 -3.91
CA VAL A 142 -10.97 10.11 -3.36
C VAL A 142 -11.18 10.31 -1.86
N LEU A 143 -10.11 10.58 -1.12
CA LEU A 143 -10.20 10.80 0.32
C LEU A 143 -11.03 12.06 0.64
N ASP A 144 -10.84 13.14 -0.12
CA ASP A 144 -11.62 14.37 0.05
C ASP A 144 -13.11 14.14 -0.23
N GLU A 145 -13.43 13.41 -1.28
CA GLU A 145 -14.82 13.05 -1.63
C GLU A 145 -15.50 12.23 -0.53
N LEU A 146 -14.75 11.39 0.16
CA LEU A 146 -15.26 10.53 1.23
C LEU A 146 -15.09 11.16 2.62
N HIS A 147 -14.59 12.40 2.70
CA HIS A 147 -14.34 13.13 3.95
C HIS A 147 -13.40 12.40 4.89
N LEU A 148 -12.38 11.75 4.33
CA LEU A 148 -11.35 11.06 5.10
C LEU A 148 -10.05 11.87 5.10
N ASN A 149 -9.42 11.94 6.26
CA ASN A 149 -8.17 12.66 6.43
C ASN A 149 -7.04 11.67 6.68
N ILE A 150 -6.45 11.14 5.59
CA ILE A 150 -5.36 10.18 5.65
C ILE A 150 -4.20 10.74 4.83
N PRO A 151 -2.99 10.81 5.38
CA PRO A 151 -1.82 11.25 4.62
C PRO A 151 -1.53 10.32 3.43
N VAL A 152 -1.17 10.91 2.30
CA VAL A 152 -0.83 10.17 1.08
C VAL A 152 0.59 10.49 0.65
N CYS A 153 1.35 9.45 0.36
CA CYS A 153 2.72 9.55 -0.11
C CYS A 153 2.88 8.76 -1.40
N GLY A 154 3.55 9.34 -2.39
CA GLY A 154 3.90 8.64 -3.62
C GLY A 154 5.35 8.17 -3.57
N MET A 155 5.62 7.01 -4.15
CA MET A 155 6.98 6.53 -4.34
C MET A 155 7.46 6.91 -5.74
N VAL A 156 8.45 7.79 -5.81
CA VAL A 156 9.02 8.24 -7.07
C VAL A 156 10.18 7.31 -7.43
N LYS A 157 10.14 6.76 -8.61
CA LYS A 157 11.17 5.82 -9.10
C LYS A 157 12.13 6.50 -10.08
N ASP A 158 13.38 6.03 -10.09
CA ASP A 158 14.37 6.45 -11.08
C ASP A 158 14.24 5.63 -12.38
N ASP A 159 15.12 5.89 -13.34
CA ASP A 159 15.12 5.20 -14.64
C ASP A 159 15.36 3.68 -14.52
N ASN A 160 15.90 3.23 -13.39
CA ASN A 160 16.15 1.81 -13.11
C ASN A 160 15.02 1.18 -12.27
N HIS A 161 13.88 1.83 -12.15
CA HIS A 161 12.72 1.41 -11.36
C HIS A 161 13.00 1.26 -9.86
N ARG A 162 14.03 1.97 -9.36
CA ARG A 162 14.33 2.03 -7.93
C ARG A 162 13.71 3.27 -7.32
N THR A 163 13.26 3.17 -6.09
CA THR A 163 12.70 4.33 -5.38
C THR A 163 13.79 5.38 -5.19
N ARG A 164 13.64 6.54 -5.82
CA ARG A 164 14.59 7.64 -5.72
C ARG A 164 14.15 8.66 -4.66
N GLY A 165 12.86 8.73 -4.37
CA GLY A 165 12.32 9.68 -3.42
C GLY A 165 10.86 9.42 -3.12
N LEU A 166 10.31 10.26 -2.25
CA LEU A 166 8.90 10.26 -1.88
C LEU A 166 8.28 11.57 -2.34
N TYR A 167 7.02 11.51 -2.78
CA TYR A 167 6.23 12.70 -3.08
C TYR A 167 5.22 12.92 -1.96
N TYR A 168 5.37 14.02 -1.24
CA TYR A 168 4.53 14.32 -0.07
C TYR A 168 4.42 15.84 0.09
N ASN A 169 3.22 16.33 0.44
CA ASN A 169 2.95 17.76 0.61
C ASN A 169 3.39 18.61 -0.59
N ASN A 170 3.08 18.13 -1.80
CA ASN A 170 3.38 18.81 -3.06
C ASN A 170 4.88 18.97 -3.38
N GLY A 171 5.72 18.16 -2.75
CA GLY A 171 7.15 18.18 -2.99
C GLY A 171 7.77 16.80 -2.99
N GLU A 172 8.89 16.66 -3.67
CA GLU A 172 9.67 15.43 -3.68
C GLU A 172 10.70 15.46 -2.56
N ILE A 173 10.76 14.38 -1.78
CA ILE A 173 11.75 14.19 -0.72
C ILE A 173 12.70 13.09 -1.15
N PRO A 174 14.00 13.40 -1.42
CA PRO A 174 14.97 12.38 -1.80
C PRO A 174 15.19 11.35 -0.68
N ILE A 175 15.37 10.09 -1.07
CA ILE A 175 15.70 9.03 -0.12
C ILE A 175 17.19 8.72 -0.25
N ASP A 176 17.88 8.67 0.89
CA ASP A 176 19.27 8.23 0.94
C ASP A 176 19.30 6.70 0.78
N ARG A 177 20.05 6.24 -0.25
CA ARG A 177 20.16 4.81 -0.58
C ARG A 177 21.02 4.02 0.41
N HIS A 178 21.76 4.71 1.26
CA HIS A 178 22.70 4.09 2.19
C HIS A 178 22.21 4.01 3.63
N SER A 179 20.99 4.46 3.89
CA SER A 179 20.40 4.44 5.24
C SER A 179 19.40 3.31 5.45
#